data_5dfffffd674d9a55f83c252660ff2a5b
#
_entry.id   5dfffffd674d9a55f83c252660ff2a5b
#
_cell.length_a   1.000
_cell.length_b   1.000
_cell.length_c   1.000
_cell.angle_alpha   90.00
_cell.angle_beta   90.00
_cell.angle_gamma   90.00
#
_symmetry.space_group_name_H-M   'P 1'
#
loop_
_entity.id
_entity.type
_entity.pdbx_description
1 polymer ?
#
loop_
_entity_poly.entity_id
_entity_poly.type
_entity_poly.pdbx_seq_one_letter_code
_entity_poly.pdbx_strand_id
1 'polypeptide(L)'
;RDRFKGGILSTEALKQKLYDLGYPQTIKPEDGTVPSSICGVDPDFKMPQVWKSSIAVDYTVPVSFPLNVTVEGIYNKTLNAAMLKDWSQKDINGFTRFNGADNRPVFPSDATYTDEAGKSLPSAYMLENTSRGYGWSTSVTVNAAPAKWINLMAAYTHTVSKEVTSLPGSNASSVLNYLSTYEGVNNFRLHNGLNVTPDRFIAS
;
A
#
# COMPACT_ATOMS: atom_id res chain seq x y z
N ARG A 1 -14.74 -30.17 -6.31
CA ARG A 1 -14.74 -30.59 -4.88
C ARG A 1 -14.88 -32.13 -4.73
N ASP A 2 -15.52 -32.79 -5.66
CA ASP A 2 -15.79 -34.26 -5.57
C ASP A 2 -14.67 -35.16 -6.13
N ARG A 3 -13.66 -34.55 -6.79
CA ARG A 3 -12.57 -35.31 -7.42
C ARG A 3 -11.57 -35.95 -6.43
N PHE A 4 -11.57 -35.49 -5.17
CA PHE A 4 -10.66 -35.95 -4.12
C PHE A 4 -11.36 -36.43 -2.84
N LYS A 5 -12.58 -36.96 -2.98
CA LYS A 5 -13.26 -37.65 -1.87
C LYS A 5 -12.54 -38.93 -1.56
N GLY A 6 -11.97 -39.06 -0.39
CA GLY A 6 -11.40 -40.35 0.06
C GLY A 6 -10.11 -40.28 0.86
N GLY A 7 -9.95 -39.28 1.75
CA GLY A 7 -8.86 -39.29 2.73
C GLY A 7 -7.51 -38.83 2.21
N ILE A 8 -6.50 -38.90 3.08
CA ILE A 8 -5.12 -38.54 2.77
C ILE A 8 -4.52 -39.61 1.85
N LEU A 9 -4.24 -39.25 0.60
CA LEU A 9 -3.55 -40.12 -0.33
C LEU A 9 -2.03 -40.03 -0.11
N SER A 10 -1.34 -41.16 -0.29
CA SER A 10 0.14 -41.08 -0.42
C SER A 10 0.52 -40.25 -1.66
N THR A 11 1.73 -39.70 -1.66
CA THR A 11 2.22 -38.91 -2.78
C THR A 11 2.11 -39.63 -4.12
N GLU A 12 2.39 -40.94 -4.14
CA GLU A 12 2.33 -41.71 -5.37
C GLU A 12 0.87 -41.98 -5.81
N ALA A 13 -0.02 -42.23 -4.87
CA ALA A 13 -1.46 -42.39 -5.18
C ALA A 13 -2.06 -41.05 -5.68
N LEU A 14 -1.60 -39.91 -5.16
CA LEU A 14 -2.02 -38.60 -5.64
C LEU A 14 -1.52 -38.34 -7.04
N LYS A 15 -0.25 -38.62 -7.33
CA LYS A 15 0.32 -38.54 -8.68
C LYS A 15 -0.46 -39.38 -9.69
N GLN A 16 -0.71 -40.66 -9.36
CA GLN A 16 -1.45 -41.54 -10.26
C GLN A 16 -2.85 -40.97 -10.53
N LYS A 17 -3.55 -40.50 -9.50
CA LYS A 17 -4.89 -39.91 -9.64
C LYS A 17 -4.88 -38.65 -10.51
N LEU A 18 -3.81 -37.84 -10.45
CA LEU A 18 -3.64 -36.66 -11.33
C LEU A 18 -3.45 -37.13 -12.79
N TYR A 19 -2.64 -38.16 -13.04
CA TYR A 19 -2.44 -38.72 -14.39
C TYR A 19 -3.72 -39.30 -14.97
N ASP A 20 -4.50 -40.01 -14.16
CA ASP A 20 -5.82 -40.55 -14.55
C ASP A 20 -6.85 -39.43 -14.87
N LEU A 21 -6.64 -38.22 -14.34
CA LEU A 21 -7.43 -37.04 -14.65
C LEU A 21 -6.93 -36.28 -15.89
N GLY A 22 -5.90 -36.79 -16.57
CA GLY A 22 -5.35 -36.23 -17.81
C GLY A 22 -4.26 -35.17 -17.60
N TYR A 23 -3.72 -35.04 -16.38
CA TYR A 23 -2.54 -34.19 -16.18
C TYR A 23 -1.28 -34.88 -16.75
N PRO A 24 -0.39 -34.18 -17.46
CA PRO A 24 0.79 -34.79 -18.05
C PRO A 24 1.77 -35.29 -16.99
N GLN A 25 2.41 -36.42 -17.22
CA GLN A 25 3.43 -36.99 -16.33
C GLN A 25 4.73 -36.14 -16.32
N THR A 26 5.04 -35.53 -17.42
CA THR A 26 6.16 -34.58 -17.59
C THR A 26 5.64 -33.36 -18.30
N ILE A 27 5.96 -32.18 -17.76
CA ILE A 27 5.66 -30.89 -18.40
C ILE A 27 6.92 -30.48 -19.16
N LYS A 28 6.80 -30.37 -20.47
CA LYS A 28 7.85 -29.82 -21.30
C LYS A 28 7.64 -28.32 -21.49
N PRO A 29 8.69 -27.53 -21.78
CA PRO A 29 8.54 -26.09 -22.05
C PRO A 29 7.51 -25.76 -23.13
N GLU A 30 7.37 -26.60 -24.15
CA GLU A 30 6.39 -26.45 -25.23
C GLU A 30 4.95 -26.69 -24.80
N ASP A 31 4.73 -27.43 -23.70
CA ASP A 31 3.39 -27.70 -23.15
C ASP A 31 2.89 -26.55 -22.27
N GLY A 32 3.77 -25.59 -21.94
CA GLY A 32 3.47 -24.44 -21.12
C GLY A 32 2.83 -23.30 -21.90
N THR A 33 1.89 -22.60 -21.28
CA THR A 33 1.40 -21.32 -21.77
C THR A 33 2.11 -20.19 -21.02
N VAL A 34 2.49 -19.13 -21.74
CA VAL A 34 3.05 -17.94 -21.11
C VAL A 34 1.99 -17.36 -20.17
N PRO A 35 2.31 -17.18 -18.88
CA PRO A 35 1.35 -16.63 -17.94
C PRO A 35 0.99 -15.19 -18.32
N SER A 36 -0.24 -14.78 -18.02
CA SER A 36 -0.71 -13.40 -18.28
C SER A 36 -0.04 -12.35 -17.38
N SER A 37 0.54 -12.79 -16.28
CA SER A 37 1.30 -11.94 -15.36
C SER A 37 2.33 -12.76 -14.58
N ILE A 38 3.40 -12.09 -14.19
CA ILE A 38 4.47 -12.63 -13.36
C ILE A 38 4.53 -11.76 -12.10
N CYS A 39 4.75 -12.38 -10.94
CA CYS A 39 4.97 -11.67 -9.68
C CYS A 39 6.37 -12.00 -9.16
N GLY A 40 7.11 -11.00 -8.76
CA GLY A 40 8.45 -11.13 -8.21
C GLY A 40 8.69 -10.18 -7.05
N VAL A 41 9.82 -10.37 -6.40
CA VAL A 41 10.31 -9.52 -5.31
C VAL A 41 11.70 -9.07 -5.69
N ASP A 42 11.98 -7.78 -5.54
CA ASP A 42 13.32 -7.23 -5.73
C ASP A 42 14.31 -7.94 -4.80
N PRO A 43 15.47 -8.42 -5.31
CA PRO A 43 16.51 -9.05 -4.48
C PRO A 43 16.96 -8.19 -3.30
N ASP A 44 16.92 -6.86 -3.45
CA ASP A 44 17.28 -5.90 -2.41
C ASP A 44 16.11 -5.48 -1.52
N PHE A 45 14.96 -6.14 -1.64
CA PHE A 45 13.77 -5.82 -0.85
C PHE A 45 14.03 -5.94 0.64
N LYS A 46 13.66 -4.89 1.38
CA LYS A 46 13.74 -4.82 2.85
C LYS A 46 12.35 -4.80 3.44
N MET A 47 12.20 -5.47 4.58
CA MET A 47 10.95 -5.41 5.33
C MET A 47 10.60 -3.95 5.68
N PRO A 48 9.30 -3.60 5.72
CA PRO A 48 8.86 -2.25 6.02
C PRO A 48 9.44 -1.73 7.34
N GLN A 49 9.96 -0.52 7.32
CA GLN A 49 10.57 0.16 8.46
C GLN A 49 10.11 1.61 8.52
N VAL A 50 9.81 2.06 9.73
CA VAL A 50 9.40 3.43 10.03
C VAL A 50 10.21 3.95 11.19
N TRP A 51 10.77 5.15 11.07
CA TRP A 51 11.29 5.89 12.20
C TRP A 51 10.18 6.72 12.81
N LYS A 52 10.00 6.61 14.13
CA LYS A 52 8.97 7.34 14.86
C LYS A 52 9.60 8.11 16.02
N SER A 53 9.19 9.37 16.20
CA SER A 53 9.51 10.18 17.36
C SER A 53 8.25 10.83 17.92
N SER A 54 8.24 11.06 19.23
CA SER A 54 7.16 11.76 19.89
C SER A 54 7.70 12.65 21.01
N ILE A 55 6.98 13.73 21.27
CA ILE A 55 7.20 14.63 22.40
C ILE A 55 5.83 14.97 22.98
N ALA A 56 5.74 14.97 24.31
CA ALA A 56 4.55 15.39 25.00
C ALA A 56 4.90 16.33 26.16
N VAL A 57 4.02 17.28 26.43
CA VAL A 57 4.10 18.20 27.56
C VAL A 57 2.77 18.20 28.27
N ASP A 58 2.81 17.89 29.56
CA ASP A 58 1.67 17.98 30.47
C ASP A 58 1.83 19.21 31.35
N TYR A 59 0.79 20.03 31.40
CA TYR A 59 0.77 21.24 32.20
C TYR A 59 -0.49 21.30 33.09
N THR A 60 -0.27 21.36 34.38
CA THR A 60 -1.36 21.61 35.32
C THR A 60 -1.53 23.11 35.50
N VAL A 61 -2.69 23.62 35.07
CA VAL A 61 -2.99 25.06 35.15
C VAL A 61 -3.28 25.45 36.59
N PRO A 62 -2.64 26.49 37.16
CA PRO A 62 -2.83 26.91 38.53
C PRO A 62 -4.15 27.67 38.75
N VAL A 63 -5.27 26.95 38.72
CA VAL A 63 -6.62 27.47 38.98
C VAL A 63 -7.23 26.76 40.17
N SER A 64 -8.41 27.20 40.61
CA SER A 64 -9.09 26.71 41.83
C SER A 64 -9.64 25.26 41.71
N PHE A 65 -9.61 24.68 40.54
CA PHE A 65 -10.06 23.31 40.30
C PHE A 65 -8.99 22.57 39.43
N PRO A 66 -8.98 21.24 39.44
CA PRO A 66 -8.07 20.47 38.59
C PRO A 66 -8.29 20.76 37.11
N LEU A 67 -7.25 21.33 36.45
CA LEU A 67 -7.24 21.63 35.04
C LEU A 67 -5.87 21.23 34.47
N ASN A 68 -5.87 20.20 33.62
CA ASN A 68 -4.68 19.70 32.99
C ASN A 68 -4.76 19.86 31.45
N VAL A 69 -3.69 20.33 30.89
CA VAL A 69 -3.53 20.46 29.43
C VAL A 69 -2.36 19.60 29.00
N THR A 70 -2.59 18.70 28.07
CA THR A 70 -1.56 17.87 27.42
C THR A 70 -1.43 18.29 25.98
N VAL A 71 -0.21 18.55 25.54
CA VAL A 71 0.13 18.77 24.13
C VAL A 71 1.09 17.69 23.69
N GLU A 72 0.74 16.95 22.65
CA GLU A 72 1.55 15.88 22.10
C GLU A 72 1.83 16.11 20.62
N GLY A 73 3.07 15.88 20.19
CA GLY A 73 3.49 15.84 18.81
C GLY A 73 4.11 14.50 18.47
N ILE A 74 3.68 13.89 17.36
CA ILE A 74 4.22 12.63 16.85
C ILE A 74 4.69 12.87 15.42
N TYR A 75 5.88 12.39 15.08
CA TYR A 75 6.40 12.38 13.73
C TYR A 75 6.81 10.97 13.30
N ASN A 76 6.43 10.59 12.09
CA ASN A 76 6.80 9.32 11.48
C ASN A 76 7.49 9.58 10.14
N LYS A 77 8.60 8.89 9.89
CA LYS A 77 9.29 8.88 8.60
C LYS A 77 9.40 7.45 8.08
N THR A 78 8.91 7.22 6.89
CA THR A 78 9.10 5.95 6.19
C THR A 78 10.57 5.80 5.81
N LEU A 79 11.20 4.71 6.24
CA LEU A 79 12.54 4.30 5.82
C LEU A 79 12.45 3.31 4.67
N ASN A 80 11.66 2.27 4.85
CA ASN A 80 11.30 1.32 3.80
C ASN A 80 9.79 1.07 3.86
N ALA A 81 9.07 1.28 2.79
CA ALA A 81 7.71 0.82 2.61
C ALA A 81 7.65 -0.09 1.39
N ALA A 82 6.74 -1.04 1.41
CA ALA A 82 6.48 -1.89 0.27
C ALA A 82 5.80 -1.08 -0.84
N MET A 83 6.24 -1.27 -2.07
CA MET A 83 5.69 -0.64 -3.27
C MET A 83 5.65 -1.68 -4.38
N LEU A 84 4.57 -1.70 -5.16
CA LEU A 84 4.47 -2.52 -6.36
C LEU A 84 4.70 -1.67 -7.60
N LYS A 85 5.44 -2.22 -8.56
CA LYS A 85 5.59 -1.69 -9.91
C LYS A 85 5.29 -2.75 -10.96
N ASP A 86 4.91 -2.34 -12.14
CA ASP A 86 4.84 -3.20 -13.31
C ASP A 86 6.05 -2.94 -14.22
N TRP A 87 7.02 -3.85 -14.18
CA TRP A 87 8.25 -3.73 -14.98
C TRP A 87 8.03 -3.97 -16.48
N SER A 88 6.85 -4.43 -16.88
CA SER A 88 6.52 -4.52 -18.31
C SER A 88 6.20 -3.16 -18.95
N GLN A 89 5.98 -2.13 -18.14
CA GLN A 89 5.62 -0.78 -18.62
C GLN A 89 6.85 0.07 -18.90
N LYS A 90 6.82 0.79 -20.01
CA LYS A 90 7.85 1.78 -20.37
C LYS A 90 7.72 3.03 -19.52
N ASP A 91 8.80 3.79 -19.37
CA ASP A 91 8.81 5.07 -18.68
C ASP A 91 7.95 6.10 -19.45
N ILE A 92 7.10 6.83 -18.71
CA ILE A 92 6.23 7.86 -19.27
C ILE A 92 6.93 9.16 -19.66
N ASN A 93 8.22 9.34 -19.35
CA ASN A 93 8.94 10.58 -19.59
C ASN A 93 8.94 11.01 -21.07
N GLY A 94 8.78 10.06 -21.98
CA GLY A 94 8.67 10.32 -23.43
C GLY A 94 7.23 10.40 -23.95
N PHE A 95 6.21 10.23 -23.09
CA PHE A 95 4.83 10.16 -23.57
C PHE A 95 4.26 11.57 -23.81
N THR A 96 3.39 11.66 -24.80
CA THR A 96 2.59 12.88 -25.06
C THR A 96 1.69 13.17 -23.88
N ARG A 97 1.39 14.45 -23.63
CA ARG A 97 0.48 14.90 -22.59
C ARG A 97 -0.69 15.71 -23.18
N PHE A 98 -1.79 15.79 -22.45
CA PHE A 98 -2.98 16.53 -22.90
C PHE A 98 -2.76 18.05 -23.03
N ASN A 99 -1.74 18.64 -22.40
CA ASN A 99 -1.38 20.07 -22.50
C ASN A 99 -2.52 21.03 -22.16
N GLY A 100 -3.29 20.74 -21.12
CA GLY A 100 -4.40 21.58 -20.66
C GLY A 100 -4.44 21.64 -19.13
N ALA A 101 -5.60 21.99 -18.60
CA ALA A 101 -5.86 21.87 -17.15
C ALA A 101 -5.66 20.42 -16.66
N ASP A 102 -6.00 19.46 -17.50
CA ASP A 102 -5.61 18.05 -17.37
C ASP A 102 -4.33 17.83 -18.17
N ASN A 103 -3.23 17.59 -17.48
CA ASN A 103 -1.92 17.36 -18.11
C ASN A 103 -1.44 15.91 -17.88
N ARG A 104 -2.37 14.95 -17.83
CA ARG A 104 -2.03 13.53 -17.71
C ARG A 104 -1.27 13.02 -18.94
N PRO A 105 -0.40 12.01 -18.78
CA PRO A 105 0.24 11.36 -19.92
C PRO A 105 -0.79 10.56 -20.74
N VAL A 106 -0.62 10.59 -22.05
CA VAL A 106 -1.37 9.75 -23.00
C VAL A 106 -0.53 8.50 -23.23
N PHE A 107 -1.05 7.35 -22.82
CA PHE A 107 -0.37 6.07 -23.01
C PHE A 107 -0.50 5.63 -24.46
N PRO A 108 0.62 5.47 -25.21
CA PRO A 108 0.58 4.96 -26.57
C PRO A 108 0.29 3.44 -26.57
N SER A 109 -0.05 2.90 -27.73
CA SER A 109 -0.31 1.46 -27.89
C SER A 109 0.91 0.59 -27.59
N ASP A 110 2.12 1.14 -27.69
CA ASP A 110 3.39 0.51 -27.40
C ASP A 110 3.95 0.86 -26.00
N ALA A 111 3.11 1.31 -25.09
CA ALA A 111 3.52 1.66 -23.71
C ALA A 111 4.11 0.48 -22.92
N THR A 112 3.85 -0.74 -23.36
CA THR A 112 4.39 -1.98 -22.78
C THR A 112 5.60 -2.44 -23.61
N TYR A 113 6.62 -3.02 -22.94
CA TYR A 113 7.71 -3.69 -23.63
C TYR A 113 7.20 -4.90 -24.43
N THR A 114 7.88 -5.21 -25.52
CA THR A 114 7.55 -6.33 -26.41
C THR A 114 8.68 -7.36 -26.42
N ASP A 115 8.32 -8.60 -26.74
CA ASP A 115 9.28 -9.66 -27.04
C ASP A 115 9.91 -9.47 -28.45
N GLU A 116 10.81 -10.38 -28.84
CA GLU A 116 11.47 -10.36 -30.14
C GLU A 116 10.49 -10.50 -31.32
N ALA A 117 9.31 -11.09 -31.08
CA ALA A 117 8.25 -11.21 -32.08
C ALA A 117 7.34 -9.98 -32.17
N GLY A 118 7.58 -8.95 -31.37
CA GLY A 118 6.78 -7.72 -31.27
C GLY A 118 5.48 -7.88 -30.46
N LYS A 119 5.31 -8.98 -29.73
CA LYS A 119 4.15 -9.20 -28.87
C LYS A 119 4.41 -8.56 -27.50
N SER A 120 3.40 -7.85 -26.96
CA SER A 120 3.49 -7.26 -25.63
C SER A 120 3.83 -8.29 -24.56
N LEU A 121 4.80 -7.95 -23.71
CA LEU A 121 5.16 -8.78 -22.55
C LEU A 121 3.99 -8.87 -21.56
N PRO A 122 3.88 -10.00 -20.83
CA PRO A 122 2.94 -10.10 -19.73
C PRO A 122 3.28 -9.08 -18.63
N SER A 123 2.30 -8.65 -17.85
CA SER A 123 2.54 -7.77 -16.70
C SER A 123 3.54 -8.41 -15.73
N ALA A 124 4.55 -7.64 -15.33
CA ALA A 124 5.61 -8.08 -14.42
C ALA A 124 5.55 -7.28 -13.13
N TYR A 125 4.75 -7.75 -12.20
CA TYR A 125 4.53 -7.09 -10.91
C TYR A 125 5.70 -7.36 -9.97
N MET A 126 6.46 -6.33 -9.65
CA MET A 126 7.63 -6.42 -8.78
C MET A 126 7.37 -5.68 -7.47
N LEU A 127 7.61 -6.37 -6.35
CA LEU A 127 7.59 -5.80 -5.02
C LEU A 127 8.95 -5.16 -4.73
N GLU A 128 8.94 -3.85 -4.54
CA GLU A 128 10.12 -3.02 -4.29
C GLU A 128 9.96 -2.22 -3.00
N ASN A 129 10.98 -1.45 -2.63
CA ASN A 129 10.91 -0.51 -1.54
C ASN A 129 10.82 0.95 -2.01
N THR A 130 10.22 1.76 -1.15
CA THR A 130 10.27 3.22 -1.24
C THR A 130 10.55 3.83 0.13
N SER A 131 11.36 4.88 0.15
CA SER A 131 11.56 5.73 1.35
C SER A 131 10.67 6.97 1.35
N ARG A 132 9.81 7.11 0.34
CA ARG A 132 8.89 8.23 0.20
C ARG A 132 7.66 7.99 1.09
N GLY A 133 7.46 8.88 2.02
CA GLY A 133 6.34 8.82 2.95
C GLY A 133 6.71 9.44 4.29
N TYR A 134 5.77 10.12 4.90
CA TYR A 134 5.89 10.67 6.24
C TYR A 134 4.51 10.96 6.81
N GLY A 135 4.45 11.08 8.11
CA GLY A 135 3.26 11.53 8.80
C GLY A 135 3.63 12.30 10.05
N TRP A 136 2.75 13.19 10.46
CA TRP A 136 2.83 13.81 11.77
C TRP A 136 1.43 14.05 12.30
N SER A 137 1.31 14.06 13.62
CA SER A 137 0.09 14.47 14.29
C SER A 137 0.42 15.34 15.49
N THR A 138 -0.43 16.31 15.74
CA THR A 138 -0.38 17.12 16.95
C THR A 138 -1.73 17.03 17.63
N SER A 139 -1.73 16.74 18.91
CA SER A 139 -2.94 16.69 19.72
C SER A 139 -2.85 17.66 20.91
N VAL A 140 -3.97 18.27 21.23
CA VAL A 140 -4.17 19.04 22.45
C VAL A 140 -5.34 18.44 23.19
N THR A 141 -5.11 18.05 24.44
CA THR A 141 -6.15 17.50 25.32
C THR A 141 -6.27 18.37 26.54
N VAL A 142 -7.49 18.72 26.90
CA VAL A 142 -7.82 19.48 28.10
C VAL A 142 -8.72 18.61 28.96
N ASN A 143 -8.34 18.42 30.22
CA ASN A 143 -9.13 17.73 31.23
C ASN A 143 -9.43 18.71 32.39
N ALA A 144 -10.67 18.86 32.74
CA ALA A 144 -11.11 19.78 33.76
C ALA A 144 -12.09 19.11 34.73
N ALA A 145 -11.93 19.34 36.03
CA ALA A 145 -12.86 18.89 37.06
C ALA A 145 -13.34 20.10 37.89
N PRO A 146 -14.25 20.93 37.33
CA PRO A 146 -14.70 22.17 38.02
C PRO A 146 -15.54 21.91 39.24
N ALA A 147 -16.09 20.72 39.40
CA ALA A 147 -16.80 20.28 40.59
C ALA A 147 -16.57 18.78 40.84
N LYS A 148 -16.79 18.31 42.09
CA LYS A 148 -16.55 16.90 42.47
C LYS A 148 -17.35 15.87 41.63
N TRP A 149 -18.40 16.29 41.00
CA TRP A 149 -19.34 15.47 40.24
C TRP A 149 -19.30 15.76 38.72
N ILE A 150 -18.42 16.67 38.28
CA ILE A 150 -18.26 17.02 36.86
C ILE A 150 -16.82 16.78 36.47
N ASN A 151 -16.62 15.93 35.43
CA ASN A 151 -15.37 15.81 34.72
C ASN A 151 -15.63 16.10 33.24
N LEU A 152 -14.85 17.00 32.68
CA LEU A 152 -14.93 17.43 31.30
C LEU A 152 -13.63 17.09 30.60
N MET A 153 -13.72 16.56 29.37
CA MET A 153 -12.59 16.35 28.51
C MET A 153 -12.88 16.93 27.14
N ALA A 154 -11.90 17.64 26.58
CA ALA A 154 -11.90 18.05 25.18
C ALA A 154 -10.55 17.75 24.57
N ALA A 155 -10.55 17.18 23.38
CA ALA A 155 -9.33 16.91 22.62
C ALA A 155 -9.49 17.31 21.16
N TYR A 156 -8.46 17.92 20.62
CA TYR A 156 -8.34 18.18 19.19
C TYR A 156 -7.04 17.54 18.66
N THR A 157 -7.13 16.86 17.54
CA THR A 157 -5.98 16.27 16.86
C THR A 157 -5.98 16.69 15.41
N HIS A 158 -4.83 17.21 14.95
CA HIS A 158 -4.56 17.41 13.53
C HIS A 158 -3.53 16.39 13.05
N THR A 159 -3.82 15.71 11.93
CA THR A 159 -2.99 14.64 11.38
C THR A 159 -2.69 14.85 9.90
N VAL A 160 -1.45 14.73 9.53
CA VAL A 160 -1.00 14.63 8.15
C VAL A 160 -0.34 13.26 7.96
N SER A 161 -0.78 12.53 6.95
CA SER A 161 -0.14 11.27 6.53
C SER A 161 0.00 11.27 5.02
N LYS A 162 1.22 11.16 4.56
CA LYS A 162 1.57 11.14 3.14
C LYS A 162 2.28 9.84 2.80
N GLU A 163 1.81 9.20 1.74
CA GLU A 163 2.35 7.94 1.25
C GLU A 163 2.34 7.91 -0.28
N VAL A 164 3.01 6.97 -0.88
CA VAL A 164 3.01 6.75 -2.33
C VAL A 164 2.19 5.54 -2.74
N THR A 165 1.96 4.60 -1.82
CA THR A 165 1.16 3.41 -2.08
C THR A 165 0.38 3.03 -0.83
N SER A 166 -0.93 2.87 -0.96
CA SER A 166 -1.81 2.38 0.11
C SER A 166 -1.99 0.87 0.07
N LEU A 167 -1.39 0.18 -0.92
CA LEU A 167 -1.58 -1.26 -1.21
C LEU A 167 -3.07 -1.67 -1.10
N PRO A 168 -3.99 -1.00 -1.82
CA PRO A 168 -5.43 -1.10 -1.57
C PRO A 168 -6.08 -2.39 -2.06
N GLY A 169 -5.33 -3.25 -2.75
CA GLY A 169 -5.82 -4.49 -3.36
C GLY A 169 -5.38 -5.74 -2.62
N SER A 170 -6.05 -6.85 -2.89
CA SER A 170 -5.76 -8.18 -2.34
C SER A 170 -4.72 -8.96 -3.14
N ASN A 171 -4.39 -8.51 -4.35
CA ASN A 171 -3.36 -9.09 -5.23
C ASN A 171 -2.64 -7.99 -5.99
N ALA A 172 -1.51 -8.30 -6.64
CA ALA A 172 -0.65 -7.32 -7.29
C ALA A 172 -1.38 -6.50 -8.38
N SER A 173 -2.18 -7.15 -9.19
CA SER A 173 -2.94 -6.47 -10.25
C SER A 173 -3.97 -5.49 -9.67
N SER A 174 -4.73 -5.89 -8.66
CA SER A 174 -5.71 -5.01 -8.03
C SER A 174 -5.07 -3.86 -7.26
N VAL A 175 -3.90 -4.07 -6.65
CA VAL A 175 -3.14 -2.98 -6.02
C VAL A 175 -2.84 -1.87 -7.02
N LEU A 176 -2.31 -2.21 -8.20
CA LEU A 176 -1.98 -1.21 -9.21
C LEU A 176 -3.22 -0.57 -9.85
N ASN A 177 -4.30 -1.35 -10.05
CA ASN A 177 -5.53 -0.84 -10.63
C ASN A 177 -6.29 0.15 -9.72
N TYR A 178 -6.20 -0.04 -8.40
CA TYR A 178 -6.88 0.83 -7.43
C TYR A 178 -5.98 1.91 -6.82
N LEU A 179 -4.72 1.97 -7.23
CA LEU A 179 -3.81 2.99 -6.76
C LEU A 179 -4.19 4.37 -7.33
N SER A 180 -4.35 5.35 -6.44
CA SER A 180 -4.66 6.72 -6.82
C SER A 180 -3.45 7.40 -7.47
N THR A 181 -3.31 7.27 -8.77
CA THR A 181 -2.28 7.97 -9.55
C THR A 181 -2.86 8.56 -10.82
N TYR A 182 -2.50 9.78 -11.12
CA TYR A 182 -2.86 10.46 -12.37
C TYR A 182 -1.71 10.47 -13.38
N GLU A 183 -0.50 10.07 -12.96
CA GLU A 183 0.68 9.96 -13.82
C GLU A 183 0.82 8.55 -14.43
N GLY A 184 -0.10 7.64 -14.11
CA GLY A 184 -0.09 6.26 -14.60
C GLY A 184 0.75 5.29 -13.74
N VAL A 185 0.77 4.04 -14.17
CA VAL A 185 1.50 2.95 -13.51
C VAL A 185 2.97 3.31 -13.35
N ASN A 186 3.58 2.96 -12.23
CA ASN A 186 4.97 3.23 -11.85
C ASN A 186 5.33 4.68 -11.49
N ASN A 187 4.43 5.65 -11.73
CA ASN A 187 4.70 7.07 -11.51
C ASN A 187 3.93 7.59 -10.29
N PHE A 188 4.30 7.10 -9.14
CA PHE A 188 3.62 7.41 -7.89
C PHE A 188 4.05 8.76 -7.33
N ARG A 189 3.08 9.56 -6.89
CA ARG A 189 3.31 10.79 -6.14
C ARG A 189 2.86 10.65 -4.71
N LEU A 190 3.40 11.48 -3.83
CA LEU A 190 2.92 11.58 -2.45
C LEU A 190 1.48 12.09 -2.46
N HIS A 191 0.59 11.31 -1.88
CA HIS A 191 -0.81 11.65 -1.66
C HIS A 191 -1.19 11.44 -0.19
N ASN A 192 -2.37 11.89 0.20
CA ASN A 192 -2.88 11.57 1.53
C ASN A 192 -3.10 10.07 1.67
N GLY A 193 -2.74 9.52 2.82
CA GLY A 193 -3.06 8.14 3.15
C GLY A 193 -4.56 7.88 3.02
N LEU A 194 -4.92 6.69 2.57
CA LEU A 194 -6.29 6.33 2.21
C LEU A 194 -7.30 6.56 3.35
N ASN A 195 -6.88 6.33 4.58
CA ASN A 195 -7.72 6.39 5.78
C ASN A 195 -7.37 7.55 6.71
N VAL A 196 -6.67 8.57 6.22
CA VAL A 196 -6.31 9.71 7.07
C VAL A 196 -7.52 10.59 7.35
N THR A 197 -7.75 10.90 8.62
CA THR A 197 -8.69 11.91 9.07
C THR A 197 -7.87 13.13 9.54
N PRO A 198 -7.82 14.23 8.76
CA PRO A 198 -6.94 15.34 9.06
C PRO A 198 -7.27 16.01 10.40
N ASP A 199 -8.54 16.22 10.67
CA ASP A 199 -8.98 16.94 11.85
C ASP A 199 -9.99 16.11 12.63
N ARG A 200 -9.74 15.96 13.93
CA ARG A 200 -10.62 15.23 14.84
C ARG A 200 -10.82 16.03 16.14
N PHE A 201 -12.06 16.23 16.49
CA PHE A 201 -12.47 16.80 17.76
C PHE A 201 -13.26 15.78 18.59
N ILE A 202 -12.96 15.69 19.87
CA ILE A 202 -13.68 14.85 20.84
C ILE A 202 -13.98 15.68 22.07
N ALA A 203 -15.19 15.54 22.62
CA ALA A 203 -15.56 16.12 23.90
C ALA A 203 -16.45 15.14 24.67
N SER A 204 -16.33 15.13 25.98
CA SER A 204 -17.12 14.32 26.89
C SER A 204 -17.25 15.00 28.26
#